data_2f5e7bf7f0d36a99277d0abba9d77647
#
_entry.id   2f5e7bf7f0d36a99277d0abba9d77647
#
_cell.length_a   1.000
_cell.length_b   1.000
_cell.length_c   1.000
_cell.angle_alpha   90.00
_cell.angle_beta   90.00
_cell.angle_gamma   90.00
#
_symmetry.space_group_name_H-M   'P 1'
#
loop_
_entity.id
_entity.type
_entity.pdbx_description
1 polymer ?
#
loop_
_entity_poly.entity_id
_entity_poly.type
_entity_poly.pdbx_seq_one_letter_code
_entity_poly.pdbx_strand_id
1 'polypeptide(L)'
;MCQILERVMPMDELIERHTMFPYYGRFCNKDKKKEAFESLVNMDANHKKILPIPIMKKEGERFLRYCPMCAKIDRNTYGEAYYHRSHQMVGVNICPIHKCELRRSTVAVVDNRLSRLEVPEFVIPNNAPILISNSPIECQLAEYIYQLFQQNVDFDSEVTIGQFLKSKIEGTKYLSVRGERRYVSLLYKDLCKYYQELPQHTVPEVWLLQKIFNDQKINVVSICQLCMFLGVPVDELTCLKLPPKTQTELFEEKAVEMRKGGMRFNQIAQELGVCTSTIQLIGKHQPRKAKVYTVKTHEKRNWEQMDHTSVERQIHC
;
A
#
# COMPACT_ATOMS: atom_id res chain seq x y z
N MET A 1 11.03 28.05 11.26
CA MET A 1 11.24 26.75 11.94
C MET A 1 12.24 25.88 11.16
N CYS A 2 12.13 25.71 9.84
CA CYS A 2 13.09 24.95 9.02
C CYS A 2 14.54 25.37 9.20
N GLN A 3 14.86 26.67 9.11
CA GLN A 3 16.25 27.15 9.25
C GLN A 3 16.91 26.81 10.59
N ILE A 4 16.14 26.57 11.64
CA ILE A 4 16.66 26.15 12.94
C ILE A 4 16.91 24.63 12.93
N LEU A 5 16.01 23.85 12.36
CA LEU A 5 16.12 22.39 12.28
C LEU A 5 17.22 21.95 11.31
N GLU A 6 17.39 22.64 10.18
CA GLU A 6 18.45 22.39 9.20
C GLU A 6 19.87 22.54 9.78
N ARG A 7 20.03 23.35 10.85
CA ARG A 7 21.29 23.47 11.57
C ARG A 7 21.58 22.30 12.50
N VAL A 8 20.56 21.54 12.85
CA VAL A 8 20.65 20.43 13.82
C VAL A 8 20.65 19.08 13.10
N MET A 9 19.88 18.96 12.00
CA MET A 9 19.69 17.71 11.27
C MET A 9 19.35 17.99 9.81
N PRO A 10 19.90 17.23 8.83
CA PRO A 10 19.50 17.30 7.44
C PRO A 10 18.00 17.04 7.25
N MET A 11 17.38 17.71 6.28
CA MET A 11 15.93 17.63 6.07
C MET A 11 15.46 16.22 5.66
N ASP A 12 16.25 15.53 4.87
CA ASP A 12 16.00 14.13 4.48
C ASP A 12 15.99 13.21 5.71
N GLU A 13 16.96 13.36 6.61
CA GLU A 13 17.00 12.62 7.87
C GLU A 13 15.80 12.96 8.76
N LEU A 14 15.39 14.22 8.84
CA LEU A 14 14.21 14.66 9.57
C LEU A 14 12.95 13.97 9.04
N ILE A 15 12.78 13.93 7.70
CA ILE A 15 11.60 13.31 7.08
C ILE A 15 11.61 11.80 7.30
N GLU A 16 12.72 11.13 7.07
CA GLU A 16 12.81 9.69 7.19
C GLU A 16 12.77 9.20 8.63
N ARG A 17 13.40 9.89 9.57
CA ARG A 17 13.50 9.43 10.96
C ARG A 17 12.49 10.03 11.92
N HIS A 18 11.90 11.19 11.60
CA HIS A 18 11.02 11.92 12.52
C HIS A 18 9.58 12.11 12.00
N THR A 19 9.25 11.61 10.82
CA THR A 19 7.88 11.63 10.29
C THR A 19 7.33 10.22 10.04
N MET A 20 6.06 10.15 9.63
CA MET A 20 5.42 8.90 9.19
C MET A 20 5.60 8.63 7.69
N PHE A 21 6.46 9.39 6.99
CA PHE A 21 6.73 9.20 5.57
C PHE A 21 7.18 7.76 5.22
N PRO A 22 8.12 7.12 5.96
CA PRO A 22 8.54 5.75 5.67
C PRO A 22 7.41 4.73 5.74
N TYR A 23 6.38 5.01 6.55
CA TYR A 23 5.20 4.14 6.65
C TYR A 23 4.26 4.32 5.47
N TYR A 24 3.88 5.55 5.13
CA TYR A 24 2.88 5.80 4.10
C TYR A 24 3.46 5.85 2.68
N GLY A 25 4.69 6.32 2.50
CA GLY A 25 5.32 6.52 1.20
C GLY A 25 5.95 5.28 0.59
N ARG A 26 6.33 4.29 1.40
CA ARG A 26 7.14 3.14 0.98
C ARG A 26 6.62 2.42 -0.28
N PHE A 27 5.34 2.14 -0.34
CA PHE A 27 4.73 1.40 -1.45
C PHE A 27 4.11 2.30 -2.54
N CYS A 28 4.30 3.60 -2.45
CA CYS A 28 3.97 4.51 -3.52
C CYS A 28 4.89 4.25 -4.72
N ASN A 29 4.42 4.53 -5.95
CA ASN A 29 5.30 4.51 -7.10
C ASN A 29 6.37 5.59 -6.98
N LYS A 30 7.43 5.47 -7.76
CA LYS A 30 8.62 6.34 -7.74
C LYS A 30 8.27 7.82 -7.78
N ASP A 31 7.42 8.23 -8.73
CA ASP A 31 7.06 9.65 -8.91
C ASP A 31 6.31 10.20 -7.71
N LYS A 32 5.32 9.46 -7.19
CA LYS A 32 4.56 9.85 -6.00
C LYS A 32 5.42 9.90 -4.74
N LYS A 33 6.41 9.00 -4.60
CA LYS A 33 7.35 9.07 -3.48
C LYS A 33 8.15 10.35 -3.50
N LYS A 34 8.73 10.69 -4.67
CA LYS A 34 9.52 11.92 -4.85
C LYS A 34 8.67 13.16 -4.63
N GLU A 35 7.50 13.22 -5.27
CA GLU A 35 6.57 14.34 -5.12
C GLU A 35 6.14 14.54 -3.65
N ALA A 36 5.81 13.46 -2.94
CA ALA A 36 5.45 13.54 -1.51
C ALA A 36 6.62 13.95 -0.63
N PHE A 37 7.82 13.49 -0.93
CA PHE A 37 9.04 13.87 -0.22
C PHE A 37 9.36 15.34 -0.43
N GLU A 38 9.35 15.82 -1.67
CA GLU A 38 9.54 17.23 -2.03
C GLU A 38 8.50 18.14 -1.36
N SER A 39 7.23 17.70 -1.32
CA SER A 39 6.17 18.41 -0.62
C SER A 39 6.45 18.54 0.89
N LEU A 40 7.02 17.52 1.52
CA LEU A 40 7.44 17.58 2.93
C LEU A 40 8.64 18.51 3.13
N VAL A 41 9.63 18.47 2.24
CA VAL A 41 10.80 19.38 2.26
C VAL A 41 10.35 20.83 2.13
N ASN A 42 9.42 21.11 1.20
CA ASN A 42 8.88 22.43 0.97
C ASN A 42 7.83 22.86 2.02
N MET A 43 7.46 21.96 2.96
CA MET A 43 6.45 22.18 4.00
C MET A 43 5.07 22.59 3.44
N ASP A 44 4.75 22.15 2.24
CA ASP A 44 3.42 22.32 1.68
C ASP A 44 2.47 21.17 2.11
N ALA A 45 1.18 21.32 1.84
CA ALA A 45 0.17 20.33 2.24
C ALA A 45 -0.11 19.25 1.18
N ASN A 46 0.61 19.22 0.05
CA ASN A 46 0.31 18.32 -1.07
C ASN A 46 0.59 16.87 -0.71
N HIS A 47 1.60 16.59 0.14
CA HIS A 47 1.89 15.25 0.63
C HIS A 47 0.67 14.54 1.23
N LYS A 48 -0.28 15.27 1.83
CA LYS A 48 -1.53 14.72 2.39
C LYS A 48 -2.47 14.16 1.32
N LYS A 49 -2.39 14.65 0.08
CA LYS A 49 -3.18 14.18 -1.06
C LYS A 49 -2.49 13.03 -1.79
N ILE A 50 -1.16 13.01 -1.78
CA ILE A 50 -0.33 12.04 -2.49
C ILE A 50 -0.20 10.74 -1.68
N LEU A 51 0.10 10.86 -0.39
CA LEU A 51 0.29 9.72 0.49
C LEU A 51 -1.04 9.04 0.83
N PRO A 52 -1.05 7.71 0.95
CA PRO A 52 -2.26 6.94 1.29
C PRO A 52 -2.61 7.06 2.78
N ILE A 53 -2.65 8.29 3.29
CA ILE A 53 -3.02 8.58 4.68
C ILE A 53 -4.53 8.37 4.79
N PRO A 54 -5.02 7.55 5.73
CA PRO A 54 -6.44 7.34 5.91
C PRO A 54 -7.16 8.65 6.27
N ILE A 55 -8.16 9.02 5.49
CA ILE A 55 -9.04 10.14 5.80
C ILE A 55 -9.94 9.72 6.95
N MET A 56 -9.85 10.42 8.07
CA MET A 56 -10.71 10.18 9.22
C MET A 56 -12.10 10.78 8.96
N LYS A 57 -13.15 9.96 9.07
CA LYS A 57 -14.52 10.47 9.18
C LYS A 57 -14.69 11.06 10.57
N LYS A 58 -15.55 12.09 10.71
CA LYS A 58 -15.76 12.87 11.94
C LYS A 58 -16.04 12.07 13.22
N GLU A 59 -16.44 10.80 13.10
CA GLU A 59 -16.82 9.93 14.21
C GLU A 59 -15.66 9.20 14.90
N GLY A 60 -14.42 9.30 14.40
CA GLY A 60 -13.26 8.63 14.95
C GLY A 60 -12.09 9.58 15.13
N GLU A 61 -12.07 10.40 16.15
CA GLU A 61 -10.87 11.16 16.48
C GLU A 61 -9.69 10.20 16.64
N ARG A 62 -8.62 10.46 15.89
CA ARG A 62 -7.39 9.71 16.04
C ARG A 62 -6.62 10.27 17.22
N PHE A 63 -6.37 9.43 18.21
CA PHE A 63 -5.57 9.80 19.37
C PHE A 63 -4.15 9.26 19.22
N LEU A 64 -3.19 9.99 19.79
CA LEU A 64 -1.83 9.48 19.93
C LEU A 64 -1.86 8.25 20.83
N ARG A 65 -1.03 7.27 20.48
CA ARG A 65 -0.95 6.00 21.18
C ARG A 65 0.42 5.84 21.84
N TYR A 66 0.44 5.10 22.93
CA TYR A 66 1.65 4.81 23.68
C TYR A 66 1.68 3.37 24.18
N CYS A 67 2.86 2.86 24.42
CA CYS A 67 3.08 1.62 25.15
C CYS A 67 3.42 1.96 26.61
N PRO A 68 2.71 1.41 27.60
CA PRO A 68 3.01 1.69 29.01
C PRO A 68 4.43 1.30 29.41
N MET A 69 4.97 0.21 28.85
CA MET A 69 6.33 -0.25 29.13
C MET A 69 7.39 0.67 28.49
N CYS A 70 7.17 1.10 27.24
CA CYS A 70 8.05 2.10 26.61
C CYS A 70 8.09 3.38 27.47
N ALA A 71 6.94 3.93 27.84
CA ALA A 71 6.84 5.13 28.65
C ALA A 71 7.58 5.02 30.00
N LYS A 72 7.55 3.85 30.63
CA LYS A 72 8.31 3.57 31.85
C LYS A 72 9.83 3.56 31.61
N ILE A 73 10.25 2.95 30.51
CA ILE A 73 11.67 2.90 30.12
C ILE A 73 12.16 4.28 29.75
N ASP A 74 11.37 5.04 28.98
CA ASP A 74 11.71 6.41 28.58
C ASP A 74 11.96 7.32 29.79
N ARG A 75 11.07 7.28 30.79
CA ARG A 75 11.22 8.02 32.04
C ARG A 75 12.49 7.66 32.78
N ASN A 76 12.82 6.37 32.85
CA ASN A 76 14.03 5.89 33.51
C ASN A 76 15.31 6.30 32.76
N THR A 77 15.24 6.42 31.43
CA THR A 77 16.41 6.67 30.57
C THR A 77 16.60 8.16 30.30
N TYR A 78 15.51 8.88 30.04
CA TYR A 78 15.54 10.27 29.57
C TYR A 78 14.90 11.26 30.54
N GLY A 79 14.28 10.79 31.61
CA GLY A 79 13.57 11.61 32.60
C GLY A 79 12.13 11.93 32.25
N GLU A 80 11.67 11.62 31.04
CA GLU A 80 10.31 11.88 30.58
C GLU A 80 9.84 10.86 29.55
N ALA A 81 8.51 10.65 29.44
CA ALA A 81 7.91 9.82 28.42
C ALA A 81 7.71 10.60 27.12
N TYR A 82 7.70 9.89 25.97
CA TYR A 82 7.39 10.49 24.67
C TYR A 82 6.57 9.55 23.78
N TYR A 83 5.96 10.10 22.70
CA TYR A 83 5.20 9.33 21.73
C TYR A 83 6.10 8.75 20.65
N HIS A 84 6.30 7.44 20.65
CA HIS A 84 7.05 6.74 19.61
C HIS A 84 6.29 6.74 18.29
N ARG A 85 6.97 6.98 17.17
CA ARG A 85 6.41 6.87 15.82
C ARG A 85 5.85 5.50 15.53
N SER A 86 6.54 4.45 15.97
CA SER A 86 6.12 3.06 15.79
C SER A 86 4.75 2.76 16.44
N HIS A 87 4.39 3.48 17.48
CA HIS A 87 3.07 3.36 18.08
C HIS A 87 1.95 4.03 17.27
N GLN A 88 2.30 4.90 16.31
CA GLN A 88 1.34 5.63 15.47
C GLN A 88 1.04 4.92 14.15
N MET A 89 1.66 3.76 13.87
CA MET A 89 1.42 2.97 12.65
C MET A 89 -0.03 2.46 12.62
N VAL A 90 -0.85 3.01 11.73
CA VAL A 90 -2.28 2.69 11.65
C VAL A 90 -2.49 1.21 11.34
N GLY A 91 -3.37 0.56 12.12
CA GLY A 91 -3.66 -0.87 12.00
C GLY A 91 -2.73 -1.78 12.80
N VAL A 92 -1.72 -1.22 13.50
CA VAL A 92 -0.87 -1.95 14.45
C VAL A 92 -1.31 -1.57 15.86
N ASN A 93 -1.83 -2.52 16.63
CA ASN A 93 -2.39 -2.25 17.96
C ASN A 93 -1.50 -2.77 19.10
N ILE A 94 -0.45 -3.51 18.76
CA ILE A 94 0.50 -4.09 19.70
C ILE A 94 1.84 -3.36 19.61
N CYS A 95 2.47 -3.13 20.74
CA CYS A 95 3.84 -2.63 20.76
C CYS A 95 4.77 -3.69 20.17
N PRO A 96 5.52 -3.40 19.11
CA PRO A 96 6.39 -4.38 18.47
C PRO A 96 7.55 -4.85 19.36
N ILE A 97 7.95 -4.01 20.34
CA ILE A 97 9.05 -4.30 21.28
C ILE A 97 8.54 -5.11 22.48
N HIS A 98 7.48 -4.63 23.13
CA HIS A 98 7.03 -5.20 24.41
C HIS A 98 5.86 -6.17 24.29
N LYS A 99 5.31 -6.38 23.08
CA LYS A 99 4.19 -7.29 22.81
C LYS A 99 2.94 -7.01 23.65
N CYS A 100 2.79 -5.78 24.13
CA CYS A 100 1.61 -5.35 24.86
C CYS A 100 0.72 -4.43 24.02
N GLU A 101 -0.56 -4.36 24.36
CA GLU A 101 -1.52 -3.49 23.69
C GLU A 101 -1.12 -2.02 23.80
N LEU A 102 -1.20 -1.30 22.69
CA LEU A 102 -1.03 0.13 22.66
C LEU A 102 -2.24 0.82 23.27
N ARG A 103 -1.99 1.77 24.18
CA ARG A 103 -3.02 2.58 24.82
C ARG A 103 -3.28 3.86 24.06
N ARG A 104 -4.52 4.31 24.05
CA ARG A 104 -4.90 5.61 23.53
C ARG A 104 -4.66 6.68 24.59
N SER A 105 -4.02 7.77 24.21
CA SER A 105 -3.95 8.97 25.06
C SER A 105 -5.20 9.83 24.90
N THR A 106 -5.28 10.93 25.64
CA THR A 106 -6.31 11.96 25.46
C THR A 106 -6.00 12.94 24.34
N VAL A 107 -4.78 12.90 23.80
CA VAL A 107 -4.32 13.82 22.75
C VAL A 107 -4.81 13.36 21.39
N ALA A 108 -5.74 14.13 20.83
CA ALA A 108 -6.25 13.91 19.48
C ALA A 108 -5.25 14.38 18.43
N VAL A 109 -5.05 13.57 17.39
CA VAL A 109 -4.30 13.98 16.18
C VAL A 109 -5.26 14.76 15.30
N VAL A 110 -5.29 16.09 15.49
CA VAL A 110 -6.18 16.98 14.71
C VAL A 110 -5.36 17.71 13.66
N ASP A 111 -5.85 17.73 12.43
CA ASP A 111 -5.29 18.62 11.39
C ASP A 111 -5.44 20.08 11.86
N ASN A 112 -4.32 20.80 11.92
CA ASN A 112 -4.22 22.25 12.12
C ASN A 112 -4.36 22.83 13.55
N ARG A 113 -4.30 22.05 14.62
CA ARG A 113 -4.31 22.62 15.98
C ARG A 113 -3.00 22.33 16.72
N LEU A 114 -1.92 23.00 16.33
CA LEU A 114 -0.65 23.00 17.07
C LEU A 114 -0.78 23.53 18.51
N SER A 115 -1.89 24.22 18.83
CA SER A 115 -2.11 24.86 20.13
C SER A 115 -2.46 23.90 21.27
N ARG A 116 -2.53 22.58 21.04
CA ARG A 116 -2.84 21.56 22.06
C ARG A 116 -1.86 20.41 22.05
N LEU A 117 -0.60 20.64 21.73
CA LEU A 117 0.45 19.66 21.95
C LEU A 117 0.69 19.56 23.46
N GLU A 118 -0.04 18.67 24.09
CA GLU A 118 0.22 18.33 25.49
C GLU A 118 1.50 17.49 25.58
N VAL A 119 2.35 17.82 26.55
CA VAL A 119 3.60 17.09 26.79
C VAL A 119 3.25 15.65 27.21
N PRO A 120 3.81 14.63 26.56
CA PRO A 120 3.50 13.22 26.84
C PRO A 120 3.61 12.85 28.32
N GLU A 121 4.59 13.44 29.03
CA GLU A 121 4.83 13.18 30.43
C GLU A 121 3.63 13.54 31.34
N PHE A 122 2.86 14.56 30.98
CA PHE A 122 1.67 14.96 31.77
C PHE A 122 0.41 14.18 31.37
N VAL A 123 0.42 13.52 30.19
CA VAL A 123 -0.74 12.81 29.64
C VAL A 123 -0.67 11.32 29.87
N ILE A 124 0.51 10.72 29.79
CA ILE A 124 0.72 9.29 29.95
C ILE A 124 0.81 8.94 31.44
N PRO A 125 -0.18 8.18 31.98
CA PRO A 125 -0.16 7.86 33.40
C PRO A 125 1.05 6.97 33.77
N ASN A 126 1.64 7.20 34.94
CA ASN A 126 2.75 6.41 35.46
C ASN A 126 2.35 4.94 35.75
N ASN A 127 1.08 4.74 36.09
CA ASN A 127 0.50 3.43 36.46
C ASN A 127 -0.43 2.87 35.38
N ALA A 128 -0.23 3.23 34.12
CA ALA A 128 -1.04 2.72 33.02
C ALA A 128 -1.00 1.17 32.99
N PRO A 129 -2.15 0.48 32.92
CA PRO A 129 -2.19 -0.97 32.95
C PRO A 129 -1.51 -1.56 31.70
N ILE A 130 -0.68 -2.58 31.92
CA ILE A 130 0.01 -3.33 30.87
C ILE A 130 -0.81 -4.56 30.55
N LEU A 131 -1.28 -4.67 29.31
CA LEU A 131 -1.96 -5.86 28.79
C LEU A 131 -1.06 -6.49 27.73
N ILE A 132 -0.52 -7.65 28.05
CA ILE A 132 0.28 -8.44 27.10
C ILE A 132 -0.67 -9.10 26.10
N SER A 133 -0.36 -9.04 24.82
CA SER A 133 -1.13 -9.72 23.79
C SER A 133 -0.95 -11.24 23.90
N ASN A 134 -2.07 -11.96 23.82
CA ASN A 134 -2.09 -13.42 23.77
C ASN A 134 -2.10 -13.96 22.33
N SER A 135 -2.08 -13.10 21.30
CA SER A 135 -2.06 -13.51 19.91
C SER A 135 -0.64 -13.47 19.33
N PRO A 136 0.01 -14.62 19.15
CA PRO A 136 1.34 -14.68 18.54
C PRO A 136 1.37 -14.08 17.14
N ILE A 137 0.34 -14.31 16.35
CA ILE A 137 0.26 -13.82 14.95
C ILE A 137 0.15 -12.28 14.90
N GLU A 138 -0.56 -11.67 15.85
CA GLU A 138 -0.65 -10.21 15.95
C GLU A 138 0.70 -9.60 16.36
N CYS A 139 1.39 -10.24 17.29
CA CYS A 139 2.74 -9.83 17.70
C CYS A 139 3.74 -9.94 16.53
N GLN A 140 3.70 -11.04 15.77
CA GLN A 140 4.55 -11.24 14.59
C GLN A 140 4.26 -10.19 13.52
N LEU A 141 3.00 -9.89 13.24
CA LEU A 141 2.62 -8.86 12.28
C LEU A 141 3.10 -7.47 12.71
N ALA A 142 2.93 -7.12 13.99
CA ALA A 142 3.40 -5.85 14.52
C ALA A 142 4.93 -5.71 14.39
N GLU A 143 5.66 -6.79 14.68
CA GLU A 143 7.11 -6.84 14.53
C GLU A 143 7.55 -6.74 13.07
N TYR A 144 6.91 -7.49 12.17
CA TYR A 144 7.17 -7.46 10.74
C TYR A 144 7.01 -6.04 10.16
N ILE A 145 5.90 -5.37 10.51
CA ILE A 145 5.64 -3.99 10.07
C ILE A 145 6.67 -3.03 10.69
N TYR A 146 7.04 -3.24 11.94
CA TYR A 146 8.04 -2.40 12.62
C TYR A 146 9.43 -2.54 11.99
N GLN A 147 9.88 -3.77 11.72
CA GLN A 147 11.15 -4.01 11.04
C GLN A 147 11.19 -3.30 9.68
N LEU A 148 10.10 -3.39 8.91
CA LEU A 148 9.99 -2.69 7.65
C LEU A 148 10.01 -1.16 7.82
N PHE A 149 9.35 -0.63 8.85
CA PHE A 149 9.31 0.81 9.14
C PHE A 149 10.68 1.38 9.51
N GLN A 150 11.57 0.57 10.08
CA GLN A 150 12.94 0.99 10.43
C GLN A 150 13.88 1.04 9.21
N GLN A 151 13.51 0.43 8.08
CA GLN A 151 14.33 0.44 6.88
C GLN A 151 14.18 1.73 6.10
N ASN A 152 15.22 2.14 5.41
CA ASN A 152 15.19 3.30 4.50
C ASN A 152 14.17 3.07 3.38
N VAL A 153 13.65 4.16 2.84
CA VAL A 153 12.73 4.11 1.71
C VAL A 153 13.54 4.11 0.41
N ASP A 154 13.26 3.13 -0.45
CA ASP A 154 13.85 3.08 -1.78
C ASP A 154 13.09 4.03 -2.73
N PHE A 155 13.80 5.03 -3.26
CA PHE A 155 13.28 6.02 -4.20
C PHE A 155 13.53 5.64 -5.66
N ASP A 156 14.32 4.61 -5.94
CA ASP A 156 14.80 4.31 -7.29
C ASP A 156 14.07 3.16 -7.97
N SER A 157 13.44 2.28 -7.19
CA SER A 157 12.71 1.15 -7.75
C SER A 157 11.56 1.58 -8.65
N GLU A 158 11.57 1.07 -9.88
CA GLU A 158 10.47 1.18 -10.85
C GLU A 158 9.41 0.08 -10.66
N VAL A 159 9.72 -0.93 -9.84
CA VAL A 159 8.81 -2.04 -9.58
C VAL A 159 7.72 -1.60 -8.64
N THR A 160 6.47 -1.77 -9.06
CA THR A 160 5.31 -1.49 -8.21
C THR A 160 5.03 -2.65 -7.25
N ILE A 161 4.30 -2.35 -6.16
CA ILE A 161 3.91 -3.40 -5.21
C ILE A 161 3.01 -4.46 -5.85
N GLY A 162 2.15 -4.08 -6.79
CA GLY A 162 1.28 -5.02 -7.52
C GLY A 162 2.08 -5.96 -8.41
N GLN A 163 3.10 -5.46 -9.12
CA GLN A 163 4.02 -6.29 -9.90
C GLN A 163 4.81 -7.25 -9.01
N PHE A 164 5.37 -6.75 -7.92
CA PHE A 164 6.10 -7.55 -6.94
C PHE A 164 5.23 -8.67 -6.36
N LEU A 165 4.03 -8.34 -5.87
CA LEU A 165 3.10 -9.33 -5.32
C LEU A 165 2.64 -10.36 -6.36
N LYS A 166 2.46 -9.93 -7.62
CA LYS A 166 2.16 -10.86 -8.71
C LYS A 166 3.29 -11.89 -8.88
N SER A 167 4.55 -11.46 -8.88
CA SER A 167 5.69 -12.37 -8.98
C SER A 167 5.76 -13.36 -7.79
N LYS A 168 5.33 -12.94 -6.58
CA LYS A 168 5.31 -13.82 -5.39
C LYS A 168 4.21 -14.88 -5.39
N ILE A 169 3.17 -14.72 -6.20
CA ILE A 169 2.12 -15.74 -6.38
C ILE A 169 2.30 -16.58 -7.65
N GLU A 170 3.33 -16.31 -8.47
CA GLU A 170 3.69 -17.13 -9.62
C GLU A 170 4.05 -18.56 -9.20
N GLY A 171 3.59 -19.56 -9.95
CA GLY A 171 3.76 -20.97 -9.60
C GLY A 171 2.90 -21.46 -8.43
N THR A 172 2.12 -20.59 -7.79
CA THR A 172 1.19 -20.98 -6.71
C THR A 172 -0.22 -21.21 -7.24
N LYS A 173 -1.08 -21.79 -6.41
CA LYS A 173 -2.53 -21.99 -6.72
C LYS A 173 -3.31 -20.67 -6.86
N TYR A 174 -2.73 -19.51 -6.57
CA TYR A 174 -3.39 -18.21 -6.61
C TYR A 174 -3.27 -17.52 -7.98
N LEU A 175 -2.42 -18.03 -8.87
CA LEU A 175 -2.26 -17.54 -10.22
C LEU A 175 -2.45 -18.69 -11.21
N SER A 176 -3.15 -18.43 -12.33
CA SER A 176 -3.25 -19.43 -13.40
C SER A 176 -1.85 -19.72 -13.99
N VAL A 177 -1.67 -20.94 -14.53
CA VAL A 177 -0.39 -21.37 -15.15
C VAL A 177 0.12 -20.38 -16.20
N ARG A 178 -0.80 -19.70 -16.89
CA ARG A 178 -0.46 -18.66 -17.91
C ARG A 178 -0.23 -17.27 -17.33
N GLY A 179 -0.30 -17.09 -15.99
CA GLY A 179 -0.12 -15.80 -15.36
C GLY A 179 -1.21 -14.75 -15.59
N GLU A 180 -2.29 -15.10 -16.31
CA GLU A 180 -3.33 -14.15 -16.74
C GLU A 180 -4.41 -13.92 -15.67
N ARG A 181 -4.81 -15.00 -14.98
CA ARG A 181 -5.93 -14.95 -14.03
C ARG A 181 -5.46 -15.16 -12.60
N ARG A 182 -5.75 -14.18 -11.74
CA ARG A 182 -5.52 -14.26 -10.29
C ARG A 182 -6.77 -14.81 -9.60
N TYR A 183 -6.58 -15.80 -8.73
CA TYR A 183 -7.68 -16.41 -7.95
C TYR A 183 -7.76 -15.72 -6.57
N VAL A 184 -8.08 -14.42 -6.57
CA VAL A 184 -8.06 -13.56 -5.37
C VAL A 184 -9.03 -14.05 -4.29
N SER A 185 -10.18 -14.62 -4.67
CA SER A 185 -11.12 -15.18 -3.68
C SER A 185 -10.54 -16.41 -2.96
N LEU A 186 -9.74 -17.23 -3.64
CA LEU A 186 -9.05 -18.36 -3.03
C LEU A 186 -7.96 -17.86 -2.07
N LEU A 187 -7.18 -16.86 -2.51
CA LEU A 187 -6.17 -16.21 -1.68
C LEU A 187 -6.79 -15.61 -0.41
N TYR A 188 -7.91 -14.91 -0.54
CA TYR A 188 -8.65 -14.34 0.60
C TYR A 188 -9.09 -15.42 1.60
N LYS A 189 -9.65 -16.53 1.11
CA LYS A 189 -10.06 -17.65 1.97
C LYS A 189 -8.90 -18.19 2.80
N ASP A 190 -7.73 -18.36 2.17
CA ASP A 190 -6.55 -18.88 2.86
C ASP A 190 -5.93 -17.86 3.81
N LEU A 191 -5.97 -16.56 3.44
CA LEU A 191 -5.60 -15.45 4.33
C LEU A 191 -6.47 -15.43 5.60
N CYS A 192 -7.78 -15.53 5.47
CA CYS A 192 -8.69 -15.60 6.62
C CYS A 192 -8.38 -16.79 7.53
N LYS A 193 -8.01 -17.93 6.96
CA LYS A 193 -7.59 -19.10 7.74
C LYS A 193 -6.26 -18.88 8.45
N TYR A 194 -5.30 -18.23 7.79
CA TYR A 194 -3.99 -17.94 8.37
C TYR A 194 -4.10 -16.94 9.54
N TYR A 195 -4.94 -15.92 9.39
CA TYR A 195 -5.19 -14.88 10.38
C TYR A 195 -6.46 -15.11 11.21
N GLN A 196 -6.86 -16.37 11.43
CA GLN A 196 -8.12 -16.71 12.14
C GLN A 196 -8.21 -16.17 13.58
N GLU A 197 -7.06 -15.91 14.22
CA GLU A 197 -6.98 -15.34 15.58
C GLU A 197 -7.18 -13.82 15.58
N LEU A 198 -7.05 -13.15 14.42
CA LEU A 198 -7.29 -11.72 14.33
C LEU A 198 -8.77 -11.43 14.09
N PRO A 199 -9.27 -10.27 14.52
CA PRO A 199 -10.61 -9.84 14.18
C PRO A 199 -10.81 -9.86 12.64
N GLN A 200 -11.90 -10.48 12.17
CA GLN A 200 -12.13 -10.68 10.72
C GLN A 200 -12.06 -9.40 9.88
N HIS A 201 -12.50 -8.27 10.43
CA HIS A 201 -12.44 -6.97 9.76
C HIS A 201 -11.02 -6.42 9.54
N THR A 202 -9.99 -7.05 10.12
CA THR A 202 -8.58 -6.65 9.95
C THR A 202 -7.92 -7.33 8.76
N VAL A 203 -8.47 -8.44 8.28
CA VAL A 203 -7.96 -9.14 7.08
C VAL A 203 -8.46 -8.41 5.83
N PRO A 204 -7.58 -8.14 4.84
CA PRO A 204 -7.97 -7.40 3.64
C PRO A 204 -8.99 -8.18 2.80
N GLU A 205 -10.13 -7.59 2.53
CA GLU A 205 -11.19 -8.18 1.71
C GLU A 205 -10.77 -8.33 0.23
N VAL A 206 -11.49 -9.18 -0.50
CA VAL A 206 -11.23 -9.49 -1.92
C VAL A 206 -11.08 -8.23 -2.79
N TRP A 207 -11.98 -7.24 -2.61
CA TRP A 207 -11.93 -5.99 -3.37
C TRP A 207 -10.67 -5.16 -3.09
N LEU A 208 -10.19 -5.19 -1.83
CA LEU A 208 -8.97 -4.49 -1.43
C LEU A 208 -7.73 -5.20 -2.01
N LEU A 209 -7.68 -6.53 -1.91
CA LEU A 209 -6.62 -7.32 -2.53
C LEU A 209 -6.53 -7.08 -4.03
N GLN A 210 -7.67 -7.05 -4.75
CA GLN A 210 -7.70 -6.75 -6.17
C GLN A 210 -7.11 -5.36 -6.47
N LYS A 211 -7.46 -4.35 -5.66
CA LYS A 211 -6.92 -2.99 -5.82
C LYS A 211 -5.43 -2.90 -5.53
N ILE A 212 -4.92 -3.64 -4.53
CA ILE A 212 -3.49 -3.72 -4.22
C ILE A 212 -2.73 -4.34 -5.40
N PHE A 213 -3.17 -5.48 -5.92
CA PHE A 213 -2.55 -6.13 -7.08
C PHE A 213 -2.58 -5.30 -8.37
N ASN A 214 -3.47 -4.32 -8.46
CA ASN A 214 -3.58 -3.42 -9.61
C ASN A 214 -2.97 -2.03 -9.35
N ASP A 215 -2.23 -1.86 -8.25
CA ASP A 215 -1.62 -0.58 -7.84
C ASP A 215 -2.63 0.58 -7.68
N GLN A 216 -3.91 0.24 -7.48
CA GLN A 216 -4.99 1.22 -7.33
C GLN A 216 -5.17 1.72 -5.90
N LYS A 217 -4.72 0.96 -4.93
CA LYS A 217 -4.80 1.32 -3.51
C LYS A 217 -3.63 0.75 -2.73
N ILE A 218 -3.03 1.59 -1.92
CA ILE A 218 -1.98 1.21 -0.99
C ILE A 218 -2.59 1.15 0.42
N ASN A 219 -2.42 0.00 1.07
CA ASN A 219 -2.71 -0.19 2.48
C ASN A 219 -1.55 -0.99 3.08
N VAL A 220 -0.73 -0.32 3.87
CA VAL A 220 0.53 -0.88 4.38
C VAL A 220 0.29 -2.17 5.18
N VAL A 221 -0.68 -2.17 6.09
CA VAL A 221 -0.99 -3.35 6.90
C VAL A 221 -1.42 -4.53 6.04
N SER A 222 -2.34 -4.29 5.08
CA SER A 222 -2.83 -5.35 4.19
C SER A 222 -1.74 -5.91 3.28
N ILE A 223 -0.81 -5.05 2.82
CA ILE A 223 0.35 -5.48 2.05
C ILE A 223 1.27 -6.34 2.93
N CYS A 224 1.57 -5.90 4.15
CA CYS A 224 2.40 -6.67 5.08
C CYS A 224 1.75 -7.99 5.49
N GLN A 225 0.43 -8.02 5.72
CA GLN A 225 -0.31 -9.25 5.97
C GLN A 225 -0.18 -10.24 4.80
N LEU A 226 -0.34 -9.75 3.57
CA LEU A 226 -0.19 -10.58 2.39
C LEU A 226 1.25 -11.09 2.22
N CYS A 227 2.24 -10.22 2.40
CA CYS A 227 3.65 -10.59 2.31
C CYS A 227 4.06 -11.61 3.39
N MET A 228 3.65 -11.40 4.63
CA MET A 228 3.92 -12.33 5.73
C MET A 228 3.26 -13.69 5.47
N PHE A 229 2.01 -13.72 4.98
CA PHE A 229 1.32 -14.94 4.56
C PHE A 229 2.05 -15.67 3.42
N LEU A 230 2.61 -14.94 2.45
CA LEU A 230 3.37 -15.51 1.33
C LEU A 230 4.82 -15.86 1.70
N GLY A 231 5.23 -15.67 2.96
CA GLY A 231 6.59 -15.95 3.42
C GLY A 231 7.65 -14.99 2.87
N VAL A 232 7.25 -13.78 2.45
CA VAL A 232 8.18 -12.76 1.94
C VAL A 232 8.94 -12.14 3.12
N PRO A 233 10.29 -12.20 3.15
CA PRO A 233 11.07 -11.55 4.19
C PRO A 233 11.03 -10.02 4.05
N VAL A 234 11.23 -9.30 5.18
CA VAL A 234 11.17 -7.82 5.22
C VAL A 234 12.16 -7.18 4.26
N ASP A 235 13.34 -7.76 4.11
CA ASP A 235 14.42 -7.22 3.26
C ASP A 235 14.00 -7.10 1.79
N GLU A 236 13.17 -8.01 1.29
CA GLU A 236 12.66 -7.93 -0.07
C GLU A 236 11.67 -6.76 -0.28
N LEU A 237 11.05 -6.27 0.80
CA LEU A 237 10.15 -5.11 0.77
C LEU A 237 10.89 -3.78 0.89
N THR A 238 12.16 -3.79 1.21
CA THR A 238 12.99 -2.57 1.27
C THR A 238 13.31 -2.05 -0.11
N CYS A 239 13.60 -2.97 -1.05
CA CYS A 239 13.85 -2.67 -2.45
C CYS A 239 13.13 -3.71 -3.32
N LEU A 240 11.98 -3.31 -3.88
CA LEU A 240 11.16 -4.21 -4.68
C LEU A 240 11.89 -4.60 -5.97
N LYS A 241 12.12 -5.91 -6.14
CA LYS A 241 12.75 -6.47 -7.33
C LYS A 241 11.89 -7.58 -7.90
N LEU A 242 11.84 -7.67 -9.21
CA LEU A 242 11.26 -8.83 -9.89
C LEU A 242 12.34 -9.92 -10.03
N PRO A 243 11.95 -11.19 -10.00
CA PRO A 243 12.86 -12.27 -10.33
C PRO A 243 13.46 -12.05 -11.73
N PRO A 244 14.69 -12.51 -12.00
CA PRO A 244 15.27 -12.42 -13.32
C PRO A 244 14.37 -13.17 -14.31
N LYS A 245 14.12 -12.54 -15.46
CA LYS A 245 13.32 -13.15 -16.52
C LYS A 245 13.96 -14.46 -16.96
N THR A 246 13.13 -15.46 -17.14
CA THR A 246 13.56 -16.73 -17.70
C THR A 246 13.98 -16.54 -19.18
N GLN A 247 14.81 -17.46 -19.70
CA GLN A 247 15.19 -17.42 -21.11
C GLN A 247 13.97 -17.47 -22.04
N THR A 248 12.92 -18.20 -21.64
CA THR A 248 11.65 -18.26 -22.39
C THR A 248 10.95 -16.91 -22.44
N GLU A 249 10.85 -16.20 -21.30
CA GLU A 249 10.24 -14.86 -21.24
C GLU A 249 11.04 -13.83 -22.06
N LEU A 250 12.37 -13.88 -21.98
CA LEU A 250 13.23 -13.01 -22.79
C LEU A 250 13.05 -13.28 -24.30
N PHE A 251 12.91 -14.55 -24.66
CA PHE A 251 12.63 -14.95 -26.04
C PHE A 251 11.26 -14.45 -26.51
N GLU A 252 10.22 -14.62 -25.69
CA GLU A 252 8.87 -14.15 -26.01
C GLU A 252 8.82 -12.61 -26.13
N GLU A 253 9.48 -11.89 -25.26
CA GLU A 253 9.58 -10.42 -25.34
C GLU A 253 10.27 -9.97 -26.61
N LYS A 254 11.40 -10.60 -26.96
CA LYS A 254 12.14 -10.30 -28.19
C LYS A 254 11.28 -10.53 -29.44
N ALA A 255 10.54 -11.65 -29.47
CA ALA A 255 9.62 -11.96 -30.56
C ALA A 255 8.50 -10.90 -30.68
N VAL A 256 7.97 -10.46 -29.53
CA VAL A 256 6.92 -9.41 -29.46
C VAL A 256 7.47 -8.06 -29.93
N GLU A 257 8.67 -7.69 -29.54
CA GLU A 257 9.33 -6.42 -29.93
C GLU A 257 9.58 -6.39 -31.45
N MET A 258 10.14 -7.46 -32.00
CA MET A 258 10.33 -7.61 -33.45
C MET A 258 9.00 -7.49 -34.21
N ARG A 259 7.90 -8.03 -33.66
CA ARG A 259 6.57 -7.91 -34.24
C ARG A 259 6.05 -6.49 -34.20
N LYS A 260 6.26 -5.76 -33.10
CA LYS A 260 5.94 -4.32 -32.99
C LYS A 260 6.73 -3.48 -33.99
N GLY A 261 7.98 -3.86 -34.28
CA GLY A 261 8.81 -3.27 -35.32
C GLY A 261 8.37 -3.58 -36.75
N GLY A 262 7.28 -4.32 -36.95
CA GLY A 262 6.69 -4.59 -38.26
C GLY A 262 7.17 -5.86 -38.94
N MET A 263 8.05 -6.65 -38.31
CA MET A 263 8.53 -7.91 -38.88
C MET A 263 7.41 -8.93 -39.03
N ARG A 264 7.45 -9.70 -40.13
CA ARG A 264 6.51 -10.81 -40.35
C ARG A 264 6.89 -12.03 -39.51
N PHE A 265 5.92 -12.88 -39.19
CA PHE A 265 6.15 -14.09 -38.38
C PHE A 265 7.26 -14.98 -38.93
N ASN A 266 7.34 -15.14 -40.27
CA ASN A 266 8.38 -15.96 -40.88
C ASN A 266 9.78 -15.36 -40.68
N GLN A 267 9.92 -14.05 -40.74
CA GLN A 267 11.17 -13.36 -40.51
C GLN A 267 11.63 -13.48 -39.05
N ILE A 268 10.70 -13.28 -38.12
CA ILE A 268 10.97 -13.46 -36.68
C ILE A 268 11.39 -14.89 -36.38
N ALA A 269 10.68 -15.87 -36.96
CA ALA A 269 10.98 -17.29 -36.79
C ALA A 269 12.40 -17.65 -37.29
N GLN A 270 12.78 -17.10 -38.44
CA GLN A 270 14.10 -17.28 -39.03
C GLN A 270 15.20 -16.63 -38.16
N GLU A 271 14.98 -15.40 -37.68
CA GLU A 271 15.92 -14.65 -36.83
C GLU A 271 16.14 -15.32 -35.47
N LEU A 272 15.06 -15.87 -34.89
CA LEU A 272 15.11 -16.53 -33.59
C LEU A 272 15.38 -18.03 -33.64
N GLY A 273 15.55 -18.60 -34.85
CA GLY A 273 15.89 -20.03 -35.03
C GLY A 273 14.81 -21.00 -34.61
N VAL A 274 13.52 -20.60 -34.71
CA VAL A 274 12.36 -21.43 -34.29
C VAL A 274 11.35 -21.59 -35.43
N CYS A 275 10.37 -22.47 -35.26
CA CYS A 275 9.32 -22.62 -36.26
C CYS A 275 8.31 -21.47 -36.19
N THR A 276 7.73 -21.12 -37.32
CA THR A 276 6.74 -20.03 -37.46
C THR A 276 5.51 -20.23 -36.56
N SER A 277 5.11 -21.49 -36.32
CA SER A 277 4.01 -21.82 -35.44
C SER A 277 4.25 -21.39 -33.98
N THR A 278 5.50 -21.47 -33.50
CA THR A 278 5.90 -21.00 -32.18
C THR A 278 5.68 -19.49 -32.05
N ILE A 279 6.12 -18.72 -33.06
CA ILE A 279 5.94 -17.27 -33.08
C ILE A 279 4.47 -16.88 -33.21
N GLN A 280 3.68 -17.64 -33.98
CA GLN A 280 2.21 -17.43 -34.06
C GLN A 280 1.49 -17.69 -32.75
N LEU A 281 1.94 -18.67 -31.95
CA LEU A 281 1.42 -18.94 -30.61
C LEU A 281 1.72 -17.77 -29.67
N ILE A 282 2.95 -17.26 -29.66
CA ILE A 282 3.34 -16.08 -28.89
C ILE A 282 2.48 -14.87 -29.29
N GLY A 283 2.28 -14.64 -30.58
CA GLY A 283 1.44 -13.55 -31.08
C GLY A 283 -0.05 -13.66 -30.75
N LYS A 284 -0.59 -14.89 -30.57
CA LYS A 284 -1.98 -15.11 -30.13
C LYS A 284 -2.19 -14.80 -28.63
N HIS A 285 -1.14 -14.84 -27.83
CA HIS A 285 -1.21 -14.57 -26.40
C HIS A 285 -1.02 -13.09 -26.03
N GLN A 286 -0.82 -12.20 -27.02
CA GLN A 286 -0.89 -10.76 -26.74
C GLN A 286 -2.31 -10.39 -26.31
N PRO A 287 -2.48 -9.59 -25.21
CA PRO A 287 -3.77 -9.05 -24.88
C PRO A 287 -4.28 -8.29 -26.10
N ARG A 288 -5.46 -8.66 -26.61
CA ARG A 288 -6.10 -7.90 -27.69
C ARG A 288 -6.10 -6.46 -27.24
N LYS A 289 -5.48 -5.55 -28.03
CA LYS A 289 -5.56 -4.09 -27.81
C LYS A 289 -7.02 -3.82 -27.46
N ALA A 290 -7.24 -3.25 -26.28
CA ALA A 290 -8.59 -2.82 -25.90
C ALA A 290 -9.10 -2.01 -27.08
N LYS A 291 -10.22 -2.43 -27.69
CA LYS A 291 -10.87 -1.63 -28.72
C LYS A 291 -11.15 -0.32 -28.04
N VAL A 292 -10.45 0.73 -28.45
CA VAL A 292 -10.81 2.09 -28.08
C VAL A 292 -12.17 2.30 -28.70
N TYR A 293 -13.21 2.08 -27.90
CA TYR A 293 -14.54 2.54 -28.25
C TYR A 293 -14.43 4.07 -28.21
N THR A 294 -14.26 4.69 -29.35
CA THR A 294 -14.59 6.10 -29.49
C THR A 294 -16.03 6.22 -29.07
N VAL A 295 -16.25 6.73 -27.88
CA VAL A 295 -17.56 7.17 -27.44
C VAL A 295 -17.95 8.24 -28.44
N LYS A 296 -18.81 7.88 -29.39
CA LYS A 296 -19.52 8.88 -30.20
C LYS A 296 -20.23 9.73 -29.16
N THR A 297 -19.82 10.96 -28.98
CA THR A 297 -20.52 11.96 -28.22
C THR A 297 -21.91 12.03 -28.82
N HIS A 298 -22.88 11.41 -28.15
CA HIS A 298 -24.28 11.66 -28.44
C HIS A 298 -24.48 13.14 -28.12
N GLU A 299 -24.79 13.91 -29.18
CA GLU A 299 -25.25 15.27 -29.05
C GLU A 299 -26.28 15.32 -27.91
N LYS A 300 -26.06 16.29 -27.00
CA LYS A 300 -27.01 16.60 -25.91
C LYS A 300 -28.37 16.82 -26.55
N ARG A 301 -29.30 15.87 -26.42
CA ARG A 301 -30.71 16.11 -26.66
C ARG A 301 -31.16 17.17 -25.70
N ASN A 302 -31.61 18.31 -26.25
CA ASN A 302 -32.20 19.40 -25.50
C ASN A 302 -33.46 18.88 -24.76
N TRP A 303 -33.41 18.81 -23.47
CA TRP A 303 -34.51 18.42 -22.59
C TRP A 303 -35.56 19.53 -22.40
N GLU A 304 -35.37 20.68 -23.05
CA GLU A 304 -36.26 21.88 -22.90
C GLU A 304 -37.52 21.86 -23.80
N GLN A 305 -37.80 20.78 -24.52
CA GLN A 305 -39.01 20.66 -25.34
C GLN A 305 -39.76 19.33 -25.08
N MET A 306 -39.97 18.97 -23.86
CA MET A 306 -41.00 17.98 -23.49
C MET A 306 -42.17 18.69 -22.88
N ASP A 307 -43.22 18.83 -23.69
CA ASP A 307 -44.51 19.36 -23.40
C ASP A 307 -45.16 18.68 -22.17
N HIS A 308 -45.55 19.47 -21.18
CA HIS A 308 -46.13 19.04 -19.91
C HIS A 308 -47.52 18.38 -19.99
N THR A 309 -48.01 18.03 -21.17
CA THR A 309 -49.38 17.50 -21.39
C THR A 309 -49.46 15.98 -21.43
N SER A 310 -48.36 15.21 -21.31
CA SER A 310 -48.39 13.73 -21.39
C SER A 310 -48.22 13.00 -20.06
N VAL A 311 -48.10 13.70 -18.91
CA VAL A 311 -47.88 13.06 -17.61
C VAL A 311 -49.18 12.82 -16.81
N GLU A 312 -50.35 13.37 -17.27
CA GLU A 312 -51.61 13.23 -16.54
C GLU A 312 -52.46 12.02 -16.93
N ARG A 313 -51.99 11.08 -17.77
CA ARG A 313 -52.81 9.92 -18.24
C ARG A 313 -52.40 8.57 -17.73
N GLN A 314 -51.57 8.43 -16.72
CA GLN A 314 -51.17 7.13 -16.17
C GLN A 314 -51.33 6.98 -14.64
N ILE A 315 -52.23 7.75 -14.04
CA ILE A 315 -52.60 7.49 -12.64
C ILE A 315 -54.16 7.32 -12.62
N HIS A 316 -54.66 6.28 -13.30
CA HIS A 316 -55.95 5.64 -13.06
C HIS A 316 -56.03 4.43 -13.96
N CYS A 317 -55.51 3.30 -13.43
CA CYS A 317 -56.06 1.93 -13.59
C CYS A 317 -55.31 1.02 -12.60
#